data_1b38d836c67ed5ccc2ba4cc173e035ff
#
_entry.id   1b38d836c67ed5ccc2ba4cc173e035ff
#
_cell.length_a   1.000
_cell.length_b   1.000
_cell.length_c   1.000
_cell.angle_alpha   90.00
_cell.angle_beta   90.00
_cell.angle_gamma   90.00
#
_symmetry.space_group_name_H-M   'P 1'
#
loop_
_entity.id
_entity.type
_entity.pdbx_description
1 polymer ?
#
loop_
_entity_poly.entity_id
_entity_poly.type
_entity_poly.pdbx_seq_one_letter_code
_entity_poly.pdbx_strand_id
1 'polypeptide(L)'
;VAFGIDFGTSNSVVALADGDGPPRFASFELLGRSTASFRSLLFFDLDEQRPAEPVVFSAGPAGIEAYLDALGEGRLIQSFKTHLTTASLGRTALGPHALDLDELLALFLGRLREGASAALGAPIERAVLGRPVRFAGSRDDQACARAEARLRRAALAAGLGEVELELEPIAAAYHYEAGLERDELAMIADFGAGTTDFCVMRIGPTHRGRRERSDDVLVTGGVGVAGDNLDAALIEHVVAPALGKGSYYREFGKRLPIPPGYYYKLSRWHQLSFLRGSRTRHELERLAQHAESPAALEALMMIIEDNQGFHLHEAVEATKIALSREPRAAFDYVHEDFEVHAQVERADFEAWIADEVAEIAACLDQTLARAGLEPAAIDRVFMTGGTAFVPAVRREFEARFGSGKLSSGDELSSIAAGLAGRARSWDAAAG
;
A
#
# COMPACT_ATOMS: atom_id res chain seq x y z
N VAL A 1 -4.94 -19.67 19.68
CA VAL A 1 -5.67 -19.11 18.53
C VAL A 1 -4.67 -18.34 17.68
N ALA A 2 -4.62 -18.59 16.37
CA ALA A 2 -3.69 -17.95 15.47
C ALA A 2 -4.44 -16.99 14.52
N PHE A 3 -3.77 -15.91 14.11
CA PHE A 3 -4.34 -14.81 13.36
C PHE A 3 -3.66 -14.68 11.99
N GLY A 4 -4.41 -14.18 11.02
CA GLY A 4 -3.87 -13.71 9.74
C GLY A 4 -3.68 -12.20 9.78
N ILE A 5 -2.51 -11.74 9.40
CA ILE A 5 -2.18 -10.31 9.32
C ILE A 5 -1.71 -10.00 7.89
N ASP A 6 -2.54 -9.31 7.15
CA ASP A 6 -2.12 -8.67 5.91
C ASP A 6 -1.44 -7.34 6.25
N PHE A 7 -0.11 -7.34 6.17
CA PHE A 7 0.69 -6.13 6.38
C PHE A 7 0.93 -5.43 5.05
N GLY A 8 0.04 -4.52 4.67
CA GLY A 8 0.11 -3.76 3.43
C GLY A 8 0.99 -2.51 3.51
N THR A 9 1.37 -1.96 2.35
CA THR A 9 2.15 -0.71 2.25
C THR A 9 1.37 0.49 2.78
N SER A 10 0.09 0.59 2.45
CA SER A 10 -0.78 1.70 2.86
C SER A 10 -1.78 1.30 3.93
N ASN A 11 -2.28 0.07 3.91
CA ASN A 11 -3.28 -0.45 4.83
C ASN A 11 -2.91 -1.84 5.30
N SER A 12 -3.21 -2.15 6.56
CA SER A 12 -3.08 -3.49 7.12
C SER A 12 -4.43 -3.99 7.60
N VAL A 13 -4.66 -5.30 7.46
CA VAL A 13 -5.91 -5.96 7.88
C VAL A 13 -5.58 -7.15 8.75
N VAL A 14 -6.33 -7.34 9.83
CA VAL A 14 -6.17 -8.49 10.73
C VAL A 14 -7.45 -9.31 10.75
N ALA A 15 -7.32 -10.62 10.56
CA ALA A 15 -8.42 -11.56 10.59
C ALA A 15 -8.16 -12.70 11.56
N LEU A 16 -9.24 -13.21 12.15
CA LEU A 16 -9.28 -14.38 13.03
C LEU A 16 -10.20 -15.43 12.42
N ALA A 17 -9.68 -16.65 12.24
CA ALA A 17 -10.47 -17.81 11.90
C ALA A 17 -10.63 -18.71 13.16
N ASP A 18 -11.76 -18.54 13.84
CA ASP A 18 -12.18 -19.37 14.97
C ASP A 18 -13.38 -20.27 14.57
N GLY A 19 -13.22 -21.57 14.67
CA GLY A 19 -14.21 -22.55 14.24
C GLY A 19 -14.37 -22.66 12.72
N ASP A 20 -15.53 -23.18 12.27
CA ASP A 20 -15.84 -23.44 10.86
C ASP A 20 -16.58 -22.28 10.16
N GLY A 21 -16.77 -21.18 10.86
CA GLY A 21 -17.41 -19.97 10.34
C GLY A 21 -16.49 -19.11 9.45
N PRO A 22 -17.05 -18.07 8.83
CA PRO A 22 -16.24 -17.10 8.10
C PRO A 22 -15.27 -16.37 9.04
N PRO A 23 -14.10 -15.95 8.55
CA PRO A 23 -13.15 -15.18 9.36
C PRO A 23 -13.79 -13.89 9.90
N ARG A 24 -13.45 -13.52 11.12
CA ARG A 24 -13.80 -12.23 11.73
C ARG A 24 -12.65 -11.25 11.52
N PHE A 25 -12.95 -10.03 11.12
CA PHE A 25 -11.97 -8.98 10.91
C PHE A 25 -11.93 -8.04 12.11
N ALA A 26 -10.71 -7.60 12.46
CA ALA A 26 -10.56 -6.52 13.42
C ALA A 26 -11.17 -5.24 12.84
N SER A 27 -11.89 -4.50 13.67
CA SER A 27 -12.51 -3.23 13.31
C SER A 27 -11.95 -2.12 14.19
N PHE A 28 -11.65 -0.98 13.57
CA PHE A 28 -11.05 0.19 14.20
C PHE A 28 -11.92 1.41 13.94
N GLU A 29 -11.87 2.38 14.83
CA GLU A 29 -12.54 3.66 14.62
C GLU A 29 -11.59 4.66 13.94
N LEU A 30 -12.08 5.38 12.93
CA LEU A 30 -11.40 6.46 12.24
C LEU A 30 -12.40 7.58 11.97
N LEU A 31 -12.20 8.73 12.59
CA LEU A 31 -13.05 9.93 12.44
C LEU A 31 -14.55 9.60 12.64
N GLY A 32 -14.85 8.79 13.65
CA GLY A 32 -16.21 8.36 13.97
C GLY A 32 -16.82 7.32 13.01
N ARG A 33 -16.00 6.67 12.18
CA ARG A 33 -16.43 5.61 11.26
C ARG A 33 -15.68 4.31 11.55
N SER A 34 -16.39 3.21 11.51
CA SER A 34 -15.80 1.89 11.64
C SER A 34 -15.12 1.46 10.35
N THR A 35 -13.89 0.93 10.44
CA THR A 35 -13.11 0.42 9.32
C THR A 35 -12.35 -0.84 9.70
N ALA A 36 -12.24 -1.81 8.80
CA ALA A 36 -11.36 -2.96 8.97
C ALA A 36 -9.89 -2.65 8.59
N SER A 37 -9.64 -1.49 8.01
CA SER A 37 -8.32 -1.05 7.56
C SER A 37 -7.59 -0.31 8.67
N PHE A 38 -6.39 -0.78 9.00
CA PHE A 38 -5.44 -0.10 9.89
C PHE A 38 -4.35 0.54 9.01
N ARG A 39 -4.36 1.86 8.87
CA ARG A 39 -3.37 2.58 8.05
C ARG A 39 -1.95 2.26 8.50
N SER A 40 -1.07 1.91 7.56
CA SER A 40 0.32 1.51 7.83
C SER A 40 1.21 2.73 8.06
N LEU A 41 0.94 3.46 9.17
CA LEU A 41 1.63 4.69 9.55
C LEU A 41 1.84 4.81 11.06
N LEU A 42 2.83 5.63 11.42
CA LEU A 42 3.12 6.11 12.77
C LEU A 42 3.14 7.64 12.76
N PHE A 43 2.60 8.23 13.79
CA PHE A 43 2.70 9.66 14.05
C PHE A 43 3.41 9.92 15.39
N PHE A 44 4.33 10.85 15.39
CA PHE A 44 5.11 11.29 16.56
C PHE A 44 4.92 12.79 16.72
N ASP A 45 4.27 13.19 17.81
CA ASP A 45 4.31 14.56 18.25
C ASP A 45 5.70 14.84 18.81
N LEU A 46 6.44 15.77 18.21
CA LEU A 46 7.83 16.04 18.60
C LEU A 46 7.92 16.85 19.90
N ASP A 47 6.86 17.58 20.22
CA ASP A 47 6.78 18.38 21.46
C ASP A 47 6.50 17.53 22.70
N GLU A 48 5.92 16.35 22.50
CA GLU A 48 5.68 15.39 23.59
C GLU A 48 6.90 14.51 23.91
N GLN A 49 7.94 14.50 23.05
CA GLN A 49 9.10 13.64 23.26
C GLN A 49 10.00 14.13 24.41
N ARG A 50 10.40 13.23 25.31
CA ARG A 50 11.29 13.52 26.45
C ARG A 50 12.51 12.58 26.45
N PRO A 51 13.74 13.07 26.73
CA PRO A 51 14.97 12.27 26.57
C PRO A 51 15.04 11.01 27.43
N ALA A 52 14.40 10.99 28.57
CA ALA A 52 14.48 9.89 29.54
C ALA A 52 13.22 9.01 29.57
N GLU A 53 12.25 9.29 28.72
CA GLU A 53 10.98 8.59 28.68
C GLU A 53 10.87 7.72 27.44
N PRO A 54 10.02 6.69 27.43
CA PRO A 54 9.69 5.96 26.20
C PRO A 54 9.16 6.88 25.11
N VAL A 55 9.40 6.51 23.87
CA VAL A 55 8.90 7.24 22.70
C VAL A 55 7.37 7.29 22.73
N VAL A 56 6.80 8.48 22.67
CA VAL A 56 5.34 8.71 22.55
C VAL A 56 4.96 8.71 21.07
N PHE A 57 3.96 7.91 20.72
CA PHE A 57 3.50 7.79 19.32
C PHE A 57 2.08 7.29 19.23
N SER A 58 1.43 7.58 18.10
CA SER A 58 0.16 7.01 17.65
C SER A 58 0.34 6.25 16.36
N ALA A 59 -0.53 5.27 16.09
CA ALA A 59 -0.44 4.43 14.90
C ALA A 59 -1.82 4.17 14.28
N GLY A 60 -1.84 3.86 12.99
CA GLY A 60 -3.07 3.54 12.28
C GLY A 60 -4.10 4.66 12.33
N PRO A 61 -5.38 4.36 12.57
CA PRO A 61 -6.44 5.36 12.67
C PRO A 61 -6.15 6.45 13.69
N ALA A 62 -5.74 6.08 14.92
CA ALA A 62 -5.37 7.06 15.95
C ALA A 62 -4.15 7.91 15.56
N GLY A 63 -3.26 7.37 14.72
CA GLY A 63 -2.13 8.13 14.19
C GLY A 63 -2.57 9.19 13.16
N ILE A 64 -3.62 8.91 12.38
CA ILE A 64 -4.23 9.92 11.48
C ILE A 64 -4.89 11.01 12.29
N GLU A 65 -5.72 10.65 13.28
CA GLU A 65 -6.43 11.62 14.11
C GLU A 65 -5.42 12.53 14.84
N ALA A 66 -4.41 11.97 15.49
CA ALA A 66 -3.36 12.74 16.13
C ALA A 66 -2.58 13.65 15.16
N TYR A 67 -2.33 13.19 13.93
CA TYR A 67 -1.69 14.00 12.89
C TYR A 67 -2.56 15.19 12.47
N LEU A 68 -3.87 14.98 12.30
CA LEU A 68 -4.83 16.05 11.96
C LEU A 68 -5.01 17.02 13.12
N ASP A 69 -5.12 16.54 14.36
CA ASP A 69 -5.25 17.37 15.56
C ASP A 69 -4.02 18.24 15.77
N ALA A 70 -2.82 17.73 15.47
CA ALA A 70 -1.57 18.48 15.52
C ALA A 70 -1.40 19.44 14.32
N LEU A 71 -2.44 19.64 13.49
CA LEU A 71 -2.41 20.45 12.27
C LEU A 71 -1.19 20.11 11.38
N GLY A 72 -0.80 18.83 11.41
CA GLY A 72 0.34 18.31 10.68
C GLY A 72 1.70 18.66 11.27
N GLU A 73 1.79 19.29 12.43
CA GLU A 73 3.05 19.40 13.16
C GLU A 73 3.47 18.05 13.70
N GLY A 74 4.78 17.79 13.79
CA GLY A 74 5.29 16.49 14.21
C GLY A 74 5.86 15.65 13.06
N ARG A 75 5.99 14.35 13.28
CA ARG A 75 6.60 13.43 12.31
C ARG A 75 5.65 12.30 11.96
N LEU A 76 5.11 12.33 10.73
CA LEU A 76 4.37 11.23 10.15
C LEU A 76 5.34 10.31 9.39
N ILE A 77 5.29 9.00 9.68
CA ILE A 77 6.08 7.96 9.01
C ILE A 77 5.12 6.91 8.50
N GLN A 78 5.27 6.51 7.25
CA GLN A 78 4.37 5.59 6.58
C GLN A 78 5.08 4.75 5.52
N SER A 79 4.36 3.80 4.93
CA SER A 79 4.87 2.96 3.84
C SER A 79 6.15 2.19 4.19
N PHE A 80 6.24 1.69 5.42
CA PHE A 80 7.41 0.95 5.94
C PHE A 80 7.82 -0.20 5.03
N LYS A 81 6.84 -0.89 4.45
CA LYS A 81 7.02 -2.06 3.57
C LYS A 81 7.91 -1.74 2.37
N THR A 82 7.83 -0.51 1.84
CA THR A 82 8.64 -0.04 0.71
C THR A 82 10.15 -0.02 1.02
N HIS A 83 10.51 0.13 2.30
CA HIS A 83 11.90 0.28 2.73
C HIS A 83 12.53 -1.02 3.26
N LEU A 84 11.79 -2.12 3.33
CA LEU A 84 12.25 -3.38 3.92
C LEU A 84 13.51 -3.95 3.25
N THR A 85 13.68 -3.74 1.95
CA THR A 85 14.81 -4.20 1.16
C THR A 85 16.07 -3.36 1.31
N THR A 86 15.96 -2.14 1.83
CA THR A 86 17.07 -1.19 1.95
C THR A 86 18.10 -1.69 2.96
N ALA A 87 19.35 -1.85 2.51
CA ALA A 87 20.40 -2.46 3.34
C ALA A 87 20.78 -1.60 4.56
N SER A 88 20.76 -0.27 4.40
CA SER A 88 21.06 0.68 5.48
C SER A 88 20.21 1.93 5.30
N LEU A 89 19.18 2.05 6.13
CA LEU A 89 18.50 3.31 6.39
C LEU A 89 19.14 3.93 7.63
N GLY A 90 19.45 5.23 7.56
CA GLY A 90 19.84 5.99 8.75
C GLY A 90 18.74 5.95 9.80
N ARG A 91 19.12 6.22 11.05
CA ARG A 91 18.13 6.37 12.13
C ARG A 91 17.27 7.62 11.88
N THR A 92 15.98 7.49 12.08
CA THR A 92 15.02 8.59 11.98
C THR A 92 15.05 9.38 13.28
N ALA A 93 15.35 10.67 13.20
CA ALA A 93 15.32 11.57 14.34
C ALA A 93 13.87 11.93 14.73
N LEU A 94 13.54 11.79 16.00
CA LEU A 94 12.23 12.02 16.62
C LEU A 94 12.44 12.82 17.93
N GLY A 95 12.73 14.11 17.80
CA GLY A 95 13.13 14.94 18.93
C GLY A 95 14.44 14.42 19.56
N PRO A 96 14.43 14.06 20.85
CA PRO A 96 15.60 13.50 21.54
C PRO A 96 15.87 12.02 21.20
N HIS A 97 14.94 11.37 20.54
CA HIS A 97 15.05 9.95 20.16
C HIS A 97 15.51 9.80 18.72
N ALA A 98 16.05 8.63 18.41
CA ALA A 98 16.33 8.22 17.04
C ALA A 98 16.03 6.74 16.91
N LEU A 99 15.17 6.36 15.95
CA LEU A 99 14.76 4.99 15.71
C LEU A 99 15.22 4.51 14.33
N ASP A 100 15.60 3.25 14.23
CA ASP A 100 15.83 2.60 12.96
C ASP A 100 14.53 1.99 12.41
N LEU A 101 14.59 1.41 11.20
CA LEU A 101 13.42 0.86 10.54
C LEU A 101 12.84 -0.36 11.29
N ASP A 102 13.68 -1.21 11.88
CA ASP A 102 13.24 -2.40 12.62
C ASP A 102 12.49 -1.97 13.89
N GLU A 103 12.97 -0.94 14.59
CA GLU A 103 12.30 -0.34 15.75
C GLU A 103 10.96 0.29 15.37
N LEU A 104 10.90 1.05 14.27
CA LEU A 104 9.63 1.65 13.77
C LEU A 104 8.61 0.57 13.40
N LEU A 105 9.04 -0.48 12.72
CA LEU A 105 8.18 -1.61 12.37
C LEU A 105 7.64 -2.32 13.61
N ALA A 106 8.48 -2.53 14.62
CA ALA A 106 8.06 -3.17 15.87
C ALA A 106 7.01 -2.33 16.61
N LEU A 107 7.17 -0.99 16.65
CA LEU A 107 6.16 -0.09 17.20
C LEU A 107 4.83 -0.19 16.46
N PHE A 108 4.87 -0.15 15.12
CA PHE A 108 3.68 -0.26 14.28
C PHE A 108 2.95 -1.59 14.49
N LEU A 109 3.67 -2.71 14.35
CA LEU A 109 3.09 -4.05 14.50
C LEU A 109 2.57 -4.29 15.93
N GLY A 110 3.24 -3.70 16.94
CA GLY A 110 2.78 -3.74 18.33
C GLY A 110 1.41 -3.08 18.50
N ARG A 111 1.22 -1.87 17.96
CA ARG A 111 -0.07 -1.16 18.02
C ARG A 111 -1.15 -1.86 17.19
N LEU A 112 -0.81 -2.37 16.01
CA LEU A 112 -1.73 -3.18 15.21
C LEU A 112 -2.20 -4.42 16.00
N ARG A 113 -1.26 -5.15 16.62
CA ARG A 113 -1.55 -6.33 17.44
C ARG A 113 -2.44 -5.99 18.64
N GLU A 114 -2.12 -4.92 19.38
CA GLU A 114 -2.90 -4.47 20.53
C GLU A 114 -4.32 -4.07 20.14
N GLY A 115 -4.47 -3.22 19.12
CA GLY A 115 -5.76 -2.76 18.63
C GLY A 115 -6.61 -3.92 18.09
N ALA A 116 -6.03 -4.81 17.30
CA ALA A 116 -6.73 -5.98 16.78
C ALA A 116 -7.10 -6.98 17.88
N SER A 117 -6.24 -7.18 18.89
CA SER A 117 -6.56 -8.03 20.06
C SER A 117 -7.76 -7.49 20.81
N ALA A 118 -7.85 -6.18 21.01
CA ALA A 118 -8.98 -5.53 21.66
C ALA A 118 -10.27 -5.67 20.81
N ALA A 119 -10.17 -5.38 19.51
CA ALA A 119 -11.32 -5.45 18.59
C ALA A 119 -11.90 -6.85 18.44
N LEU A 120 -11.05 -7.89 18.42
CA LEU A 120 -11.45 -9.28 18.26
C LEU A 120 -11.75 -9.99 19.59
N GLY A 121 -11.40 -9.36 20.72
CA GLY A 121 -11.61 -9.92 22.07
C GLY A 121 -10.72 -11.12 22.39
N ALA A 122 -9.56 -11.24 21.71
CA ALA A 122 -8.63 -12.35 21.89
C ALA A 122 -7.17 -11.87 21.75
N PRO A 123 -6.24 -12.31 22.63
CA PRO A 123 -4.84 -11.92 22.54
C PRO A 123 -4.18 -12.52 21.30
N ILE A 124 -3.48 -11.70 20.54
CA ILE A 124 -2.71 -12.14 19.37
C ILE A 124 -1.30 -12.51 19.81
N GLU A 125 -1.04 -13.78 19.99
CA GLU A 125 0.26 -14.34 20.37
C GLU A 125 0.97 -15.02 19.19
N ARG A 126 0.20 -15.52 18.21
CA ARG A 126 0.69 -16.24 17.04
C ARG A 126 0.02 -15.67 15.78
N ALA A 127 0.79 -15.48 14.72
CA ALA A 127 0.24 -14.95 13.47
C ALA A 127 0.94 -15.48 12.23
N VAL A 128 0.17 -15.62 11.15
CA VAL A 128 0.68 -15.71 9.78
C VAL A 128 0.63 -14.31 9.18
N LEU A 129 1.78 -13.78 8.78
CA LEU A 129 1.91 -12.47 8.15
C LEU A 129 2.04 -12.63 6.63
N GLY A 130 1.29 -11.82 5.89
CA GLY A 130 1.42 -11.70 4.45
C GLY A 130 2.74 -11.04 4.05
N ARG A 131 3.31 -11.54 2.94
CA ARG A 131 4.43 -10.89 2.28
C ARG A 131 4.25 -10.95 0.75
N PRO A 132 4.71 -9.96 -0.02
CA PRO A 132 4.63 -10.02 -1.48
C PRO A 132 5.57 -11.11 -2.03
N VAL A 133 5.36 -11.49 -3.28
CA VAL A 133 6.28 -12.36 -4.02
C VAL A 133 7.67 -11.70 -4.11
N ARG A 134 7.68 -10.41 -4.44
CA ARG A 134 8.87 -9.57 -4.41
C ARG A 134 8.59 -8.28 -3.65
N PHE A 135 9.44 -7.99 -2.66
CA PHE A 135 9.35 -6.70 -1.98
C PHE A 135 9.72 -5.55 -2.91
N ALA A 136 9.04 -4.43 -2.79
CA ALA A 136 9.33 -3.23 -3.55
C ALA A 136 10.81 -2.84 -3.45
N GLY A 137 11.43 -2.49 -4.57
CA GLY A 137 12.84 -2.12 -4.64
C GLY A 137 13.82 -3.29 -4.52
N SER A 138 13.36 -4.55 -4.45
CA SER A 138 14.25 -5.71 -4.44
C SER A 138 14.89 -5.91 -5.81
N ARG A 139 16.23 -5.99 -5.83
CA ARG A 139 16.99 -6.26 -7.05
C ARG A 139 17.37 -7.74 -7.21
N ASP A 140 17.35 -8.48 -6.12
CA ASP A 140 17.76 -9.87 -6.04
C ASP A 140 17.08 -10.61 -4.88
N ASP A 141 17.23 -11.94 -4.84
CA ASP A 141 16.64 -12.79 -3.80
C ASP A 141 17.23 -12.51 -2.42
N GLN A 142 18.48 -12.03 -2.35
CA GLN A 142 19.11 -11.67 -1.08
C GLN A 142 18.46 -10.43 -0.45
N ALA A 143 17.99 -9.46 -1.26
CA ALA A 143 17.22 -8.32 -0.77
C ALA A 143 15.86 -8.76 -0.22
N CYS A 144 15.19 -9.71 -0.89
CA CYS A 144 13.95 -10.29 -0.39
C CYS A 144 14.17 -11.04 0.94
N ALA A 145 15.20 -11.87 1.04
CA ALA A 145 15.51 -12.60 2.27
C ALA A 145 15.83 -11.66 3.45
N ARG A 146 16.52 -10.54 3.20
CA ARG A 146 16.73 -9.49 4.23
C ARG A 146 15.42 -8.88 4.69
N ALA A 147 14.52 -8.56 3.76
CA ALA A 147 13.21 -7.98 4.07
C ALA A 147 12.36 -8.93 4.92
N GLU A 148 12.33 -10.23 4.57
CA GLU A 148 11.64 -11.26 5.35
C GLU A 148 12.21 -11.39 6.77
N ALA A 149 13.55 -11.46 6.89
CA ALA A 149 14.20 -11.55 8.20
C ALA A 149 13.91 -10.31 9.06
N ARG A 150 13.88 -9.11 8.46
CA ARG A 150 13.53 -7.86 9.13
C ARG A 150 12.08 -7.88 9.62
N LEU A 151 11.14 -8.25 8.74
CA LEU A 151 9.72 -8.32 9.08
C LEU A 151 9.47 -9.31 10.24
N ARG A 152 10.10 -10.48 10.19
CA ARG A 152 10.00 -11.49 11.26
C ARG A 152 10.57 -10.98 12.59
N ARG A 153 11.74 -10.32 12.58
CA ARG A 153 12.32 -9.74 13.81
C ARG A 153 11.43 -8.66 14.41
N ALA A 154 10.90 -7.76 13.56
CA ALA A 154 10.00 -6.71 14.02
C ALA A 154 8.70 -7.27 14.61
N ALA A 155 8.14 -8.30 14.01
CA ALA A 155 6.93 -8.96 14.51
C ALA A 155 7.17 -9.63 15.88
N LEU A 156 8.31 -10.31 16.05
CA LEU A 156 8.70 -10.89 17.35
C LEU A 156 8.91 -9.77 18.41
N ALA A 157 9.58 -8.67 18.04
CA ALA A 157 9.79 -7.52 18.92
C ALA A 157 8.46 -6.80 19.27
N ALA A 158 7.45 -6.89 18.40
CA ALA A 158 6.09 -6.39 18.64
C ALA A 158 5.27 -7.26 19.63
N GLY A 159 5.86 -8.35 20.14
CA GLY A 159 5.24 -9.24 21.12
C GLY A 159 4.47 -10.41 20.52
N LEU A 160 4.69 -10.74 19.24
CA LEU A 160 4.25 -12.02 18.67
C LEU A 160 5.25 -13.12 19.08
N GLY A 161 4.76 -14.20 19.72
CA GLY A 161 5.61 -15.31 20.16
C GLY A 161 5.98 -16.25 19.01
N GLU A 162 5.11 -16.39 18.02
CA GLU A 162 5.32 -17.22 16.84
C GLU A 162 4.82 -16.55 15.58
N VAL A 163 5.64 -16.52 14.53
CA VAL A 163 5.35 -15.85 13.26
C VAL A 163 5.75 -16.72 12.08
N GLU A 164 4.80 -16.99 11.19
CA GLU A 164 5.01 -17.56 9.87
C GLU A 164 4.81 -16.47 8.82
N LEU A 165 5.56 -16.52 7.70
CA LEU A 165 5.35 -15.64 6.56
C LEU A 165 4.77 -16.47 5.41
N GLU A 166 3.71 -15.94 4.79
CA GLU A 166 3.08 -16.56 3.63
C GLU A 166 3.00 -15.55 2.48
N LEU A 167 3.08 -16.02 1.26
CA LEU A 167 2.89 -15.17 0.08
C LEU A 167 1.44 -14.66 0.00
N GLU A 168 1.27 -13.35 -0.14
CA GLU A 168 -0.05 -12.69 -0.26
C GLU A 168 -0.94 -13.33 -1.32
N PRO A 169 -0.48 -13.61 -2.56
CA PRO A 169 -1.33 -14.27 -3.55
C PRO A 169 -1.67 -15.72 -3.18
N ILE A 170 -0.81 -16.43 -2.45
CA ILE A 170 -1.14 -17.78 -1.95
C ILE A 170 -2.21 -17.68 -0.85
N ALA A 171 -2.08 -16.70 0.03
CA ALA A 171 -3.09 -16.44 1.05
C ALA A 171 -4.45 -16.13 0.42
N ALA A 172 -4.51 -15.27 -0.59
CA ALA A 172 -5.73 -15.01 -1.33
C ALA A 172 -6.31 -16.29 -1.96
N ALA A 173 -5.45 -17.18 -2.50
CA ALA A 173 -5.89 -18.47 -3.04
C ALA A 173 -6.57 -19.35 -1.99
N TYR A 174 -6.08 -19.39 -0.76
CA TYR A 174 -6.72 -20.16 0.33
C TYR A 174 -8.14 -19.67 0.61
N HIS A 175 -8.36 -18.35 0.55
CA HIS A 175 -9.69 -17.78 0.69
C HIS A 175 -10.64 -18.23 -0.42
N TYR A 176 -10.21 -18.12 -1.67
CA TYR A 176 -11.03 -18.52 -2.83
C TYR A 176 -11.26 -20.04 -2.90
N GLU A 177 -10.28 -20.83 -2.51
CA GLU A 177 -10.38 -22.30 -2.47
C GLU A 177 -11.55 -22.79 -1.61
N ALA A 178 -11.90 -22.06 -0.56
CA ALA A 178 -12.98 -22.44 0.34
C ALA A 178 -14.34 -22.60 -0.36
N GLY A 179 -14.58 -21.85 -1.44
CA GLY A 179 -15.81 -21.88 -2.23
C GLY A 179 -15.80 -22.83 -3.44
N LEU A 180 -14.67 -23.52 -3.72
CA LEU A 180 -14.59 -24.38 -4.91
C LEU A 180 -15.16 -25.77 -4.68
N GLU A 181 -15.90 -26.28 -5.67
CA GLU A 181 -16.49 -27.63 -5.69
C GLU A 181 -15.60 -28.65 -6.44
N ARG A 182 -14.65 -28.19 -7.22
CA ARG A 182 -13.68 -28.99 -7.98
C ARG A 182 -12.29 -28.36 -7.93
N ASP A 183 -11.30 -29.17 -8.26
CA ASP A 183 -9.93 -28.62 -8.41
C ASP A 183 -9.83 -27.80 -9.70
N GLU A 184 -9.17 -26.66 -9.59
CA GLU A 184 -8.96 -25.69 -10.65
C GLU A 184 -7.49 -25.24 -10.68
N LEU A 185 -6.99 -24.92 -11.87
CA LEU A 185 -5.77 -24.18 -12.06
C LEU A 185 -6.11 -22.70 -12.03
N ALA A 186 -5.77 -22.03 -10.94
CA ALA A 186 -6.12 -20.64 -10.72
C ALA A 186 -4.92 -19.71 -10.91
N MET A 187 -5.19 -18.54 -11.49
CA MET A 187 -4.32 -17.36 -11.43
C MET A 187 -4.85 -16.44 -10.34
N ILE A 188 -4.01 -16.07 -9.41
CA ILE A 188 -4.28 -15.01 -8.45
C ILE A 188 -3.46 -13.79 -8.88
N ALA A 189 -4.13 -12.64 -9.03
CA ALA A 189 -3.53 -11.35 -9.33
C ALA A 189 -3.85 -10.40 -8.17
N ASP A 190 -2.83 -10.10 -7.37
CA ASP A 190 -2.93 -9.23 -6.21
C ASP A 190 -2.36 -7.84 -6.52
N PHE A 191 -3.21 -6.84 -6.47
CA PHE A 191 -2.89 -5.45 -6.77
C PHE A 191 -2.84 -4.64 -5.47
N GLY A 192 -1.66 -4.60 -4.86
CA GLY A 192 -1.41 -3.79 -3.68
C GLY A 192 -1.35 -2.28 -3.95
N ALA A 193 -0.82 -1.52 -3.00
CA ALA A 193 -0.53 -0.11 -3.20
C ALA A 193 0.77 0.08 -4.02
N GLY A 194 1.84 -0.65 -3.69
CA GLY A 194 3.15 -0.49 -4.31
C GLY A 194 3.62 -1.63 -5.20
N THR A 195 2.96 -2.79 -5.19
CA THR A 195 3.31 -3.98 -5.99
C THR A 195 2.08 -4.64 -6.59
N THR A 196 2.26 -5.24 -7.75
CA THR A 196 1.32 -6.19 -8.33
C THR A 196 1.99 -7.56 -8.36
N ASP A 197 1.35 -8.55 -7.73
CA ASP A 197 1.89 -9.89 -7.56
C ASP A 197 0.99 -10.93 -8.23
N PHE A 198 1.61 -11.93 -8.84
CA PHE A 198 0.92 -13.02 -9.54
C PHE A 198 1.32 -14.37 -8.96
N CYS A 199 0.34 -15.27 -8.86
CA CYS A 199 0.57 -16.67 -8.51
C CYS A 199 -0.31 -17.57 -9.37
N VAL A 200 0.27 -18.59 -9.99
CA VAL A 200 -0.51 -19.67 -10.60
C VAL A 200 -0.36 -20.90 -9.74
N MET A 201 -1.49 -21.42 -9.25
CA MET A 201 -1.48 -22.59 -8.40
C MET A 201 -2.71 -23.49 -8.60
N ARG A 202 -2.59 -24.75 -8.19
CA ARG A 202 -3.71 -25.68 -8.09
C ARG A 202 -4.45 -25.45 -6.79
N ILE A 203 -5.75 -25.21 -6.88
CA ILE A 203 -6.63 -25.01 -5.73
C ILE A 203 -7.88 -25.87 -5.87
N GLY A 204 -8.51 -26.20 -4.76
CA GLY A 204 -9.77 -26.94 -4.75
C GLY A 204 -9.86 -27.96 -3.62
N PRO A 205 -10.92 -28.78 -3.62
CA PRO A 205 -11.22 -29.70 -2.53
C PRO A 205 -10.09 -30.68 -2.19
N THR A 206 -9.33 -31.17 -3.17
CA THR A 206 -8.24 -32.13 -2.93
C THR A 206 -6.95 -31.47 -2.41
N HIS A 207 -6.87 -30.16 -2.48
CA HIS A 207 -5.74 -29.34 -2.03
C HIS A 207 -6.02 -28.68 -0.67
N ARG A 208 -7.29 -28.45 -0.36
CA ARG A 208 -7.74 -27.76 0.85
C ARG A 208 -7.25 -28.46 2.12
N GLY A 209 -6.74 -27.68 3.08
CA GLY A 209 -6.28 -28.18 4.38
C GLY A 209 -4.90 -28.83 4.38
N ARG A 210 -4.23 -28.96 3.24
CA ARG A 210 -2.83 -29.41 3.21
C ARG A 210 -1.93 -28.35 3.86
N ARG A 211 -1.01 -28.79 4.72
CA ARG A 211 -0.05 -27.90 5.36
C ARG A 211 1.02 -27.42 4.38
N GLU A 212 1.54 -28.34 3.58
CA GLU A 212 2.53 -28.03 2.54
C GLU A 212 1.84 -27.84 1.21
N ARG A 213 1.99 -26.65 0.63
CA ARG A 213 1.36 -26.22 -0.62
C ARG A 213 2.37 -25.80 -1.70
N SER A 214 3.67 -25.94 -1.42
CA SER A 214 4.74 -25.58 -2.36
C SER A 214 4.60 -26.27 -3.72
N ASP A 215 4.19 -27.54 -3.73
CA ASP A 215 3.99 -28.32 -4.95
C ASP A 215 2.73 -27.93 -5.73
N ASP A 216 1.80 -27.25 -5.10
CA ASP A 216 0.60 -26.73 -5.77
C ASP A 216 0.88 -25.42 -6.52
N VAL A 217 1.93 -24.69 -6.15
CA VAL A 217 2.35 -23.43 -6.78
C VAL A 217 3.21 -23.71 -8.00
N LEU A 218 2.70 -23.38 -9.18
CA LEU A 218 3.42 -23.59 -10.43
C LEU A 218 4.42 -22.48 -10.73
N VAL A 219 4.03 -21.24 -10.45
CA VAL A 219 4.86 -20.06 -10.70
C VAL A 219 4.32 -18.88 -9.92
N THR A 220 5.23 -17.98 -9.54
CA THR A 220 4.90 -16.66 -8.99
C THR A 220 5.60 -15.57 -9.80
N GLY A 221 5.05 -14.38 -9.85
CA GLY A 221 5.62 -13.21 -10.51
C GLY A 221 5.25 -11.95 -9.76
N GLY A 222 5.95 -10.86 -10.01
CA GLY A 222 5.60 -9.59 -9.37
C GLY A 222 6.36 -8.42 -9.99
N VAL A 223 5.73 -7.26 -9.94
CA VAL A 223 6.23 -5.99 -10.46
C VAL A 223 6.00 -4.86 -9.45
N GLY A 224 6.90 -3.88 -9.42
CA GLY A 224 6.82 -2.73 -8.51
C GLY A 224 5.93 -1.60 -9.03
N VAL A 225 4.82 -1.93 -9.66
CA VAL A 225 3.82 -1.01 -10.21
C VAL A 225 2.45 -1.41 -9.69
N ALA A 226 1.73 -0.47 -9.08
CA ALA A 226 0.41 -0.70 -8.51
C ALA A 226 -0.33 0.62 -8.23
N GLY A 227 -1.26 0.64 -7.27
CA GLY A 227 -2.15 1.75 -6.98
C GLY A 227 -1.47 3.12 -6.80
N ASP A 228 -0.33 3.15 -6.10
CA ASP A 228 0.43 4.39 -5.85
C ASP A 228 0.95 5.04 -7.14
N ASN A 229 1.26 4.23 -8.17
CA ASN A 229 1.67 4.74 -9.47
C ASN A 229 0.51 5.40 -10.22
N LEU A 230 -0.68 4.81 -10.11
CA LEU A 230 -1.91 5.36 -10.71
C LEU A 230 -2.32 6.67 -10.02
N ASP A 231 -2.18 6.74 -8.70
CA ASP A 231 -2.40 7.96 -7.92
C ASP A 231 -1.40 9.05 -8.30
N ALA A 232 -0.13 8.68 -8.49
CA ALA A 232 0.90 9.59 -8.93
C ALA A 232 0.59 10.22 -10.29
N ALA A 233 -0.01 9.47 -11.24
CA ALA A 233 -0.42 9.98 -12.53
C ALA A 233 -1.52 11.07 -12.39
N LEU A 234 -2.51 10.88 -11.51
CA LEU A 234 -3.52 11.90 -11.22
C LEU A 234 -2.89 13.18 -10.64
N ILE A 235 -1.99 13.04 -9.67
CA ILE A 235 -1.28 14.21 -9.11
C ILE A 235 -0.47 14.91 -10.19
N GLU A 236 0.22 14.16 -11.04
CA GLU A 236 1.08 14.68 -12.09
C GLU A 236 0.31 15.50 -13.12
N HIS A 237 -0.86 15.04 -13.52
CA HIS A 237 -1.64 15.64 -14.61
C HIS A 237 -2.73 16.61 -14.13
N VAL A 238 -3.22 16.47 -12.91
CA VAL A 238 -4.32 17.31 -12.39
C VAL A 238 -3.81 18.35 -11.40
N VAL A 239 -2.99 17.94 -10.43
CA VAL A 239 -2.60 18.80 -9.30
C VAL A 239 -1.31 19.59 -9.59
N ALA A 240 -0.27 18.89 -10.06
CA ALA A 240 1.05 19.48 -10.22
C ALA A 240 1.09 20.68 -11.17
N PRO A 241 0.30 20.75 -12.28
CA PRO A 241 0.23 21.95 -13.10
C PRO A 241 -0.27 23.17 -12.36
N ALA A 242 -1.29 23.04 -11.49
CA ALA A 242 -1.81 24.12 -10.65
C ALA A 242 -0.79 24.61 -9.63
N LEU A 243 0.16 23.75 -9.25
CA LEU A 243 1.27 24.06 -8.34
C LEU A 243 2.56 24.49 -9.07
N GLY A 244 2.46 24.82 -10.37
CA GLY A 244 3.57 25.41 -11.14
C GLY A 244 4.44 24.42 -11.91
N LYS A 245 4.08 23.11 -11.98
CA LYS A 245 4.76 22.17 -12.85
C LYS A 245 4.65 22.60 -14.31
N GLY A 246 5.78 22.59 -15.03
CA GLY A 246 5.84 23.04 -16.42
C GLY A 246 5.96 24.54 -16.58
N SER A 247 5.90 25.34 -15.51
CA SER A 247 6.19 26.75 -15.53
C SER A 247 7.69 27.05 -15.43
N TYR A 248 8.06 28.33 -15.51
CA TYR A 248 9.45 28.76 -15.58
C TYR A 248 9.73 29.85 -14.56
N TYR A 249 11.03 30.02 -14.24
CA TYR A 249 11.56 31.14 -13.50
C TYR A 249 12.73 31.79 -14.25
N ARG A 250 13.06 33.02 -13.87
CA ARG A 250 14.15 33.79 -14.50
C ARG A 250 15.31 33.95 -13.53
N GLU A 251 16.49 33.48 -13.92
CA GLU A 251 17.72 33.63 -13.15
C GLU A 251 18.90 33.84 -14.06
N PHE A 252 19.82 34.77 -13.70
CA PHE A 252 20.98 35.13 -14.50
C PHE A 252 20.67 35.44 -15.98
N GLY A 253 19.52 36.08 -16.24
CA GLY A 253 19.07 36.43 -17.59
C GLY A 253 18.56 35.23 -18.41
N LYS A 254 18.45 34.05 -17.83
CA LYS A 254 17.92 32.81 -18.45
C LYS A 254 16.53 32.49 -17.95
N ARG A 255 15.73 31.89 -18.84
CA ARG A 255 14.43 31.29 -18.51
C ARG A 255 14.67 29.80 -18.28
N LEU A 256 14.42 29.33 -17.05
CA LEU A 256 14.67 27.96 -16.61
C LEU A 256 13.37 27.32 -16.14
N PRO A 257 13.13 26.00 -16.38
CA PRO A 257 11.94 25.33 -15.89
C PRO A 257 12.02 25.13 -14.37
N ILE A 258 10.88 25.18 -13.70
CA ILE A 258 10.78 24.80 -12.29
C ILE A 258 11.23 23.33 -12.16
N PRO A 259 12.11 23.00 -11.20
CA PRO A 259 12.64 21.64 -11.06
C PRO A 259 11.55 20.59 -10.84
N PRO A 260 11.49 19.51 -11.63
CA PRO A 260 10.42 18.52 -11.53
C PRO A 260 10.49 17.65 -10.27
N GLY A 261 11.63 17.66 -9.57
CA GLY A 261 11.85 16.84 -8.38
C GLY A 261 10.91 17.13 -7.21
N TYR A 262 10.35 18.35 -7.12
CA TYR A 262 9.35 18.70 -6.11
C TYR A 262 8.03 17.93 -6.36
N TYR A 263 7.56 17.93 -7.60
CA TYR A 263 6.32 17.28 -8.01
C TYR A 263 6.43 15.76 -7.97
N TYR A 264 7.60 15.20 -8.28
CA TYR A 264 7.88 13.78 -8.10
C TYR A 264 7.73 13.33 -6.63
N LYS A 265 8.18 14.16 -5.67
CA LYS A 265 8.01 13.86 -4.25
C LYS A 265 6.57 14.12 -3.78
N LEU A 266 5.90 15.13 -4.33
CA LEU A 266 4.49 15.41 -4.05
C LEU A 266 3.59 14.24 -4.49
N SER A 267 3.86 13.64 -5.64
CA SER A 267 3.09 12.51 -6.14
C SER A 267 3.29 11.20 -5.36
N ARG A 268 4.20 11.21 -4.40
CA ARG A 268 4.48 10.06 -3.52
C ARG A 268 4.32 10.46 -2.08
N TRP A 269 3.18 10.16 -1.51
CA TRP A 269 2.84 10.60 -0.15
C TRP A 269 3.96 10.33 0.87
N HIS A 270 4.58 9.15 0.86
CA HIS A 270 5.70 8.80 1.75
C HIS A 270 6.96 9.69 1.58
N GLN A 271 7.05 10.46 0.50
CA GLN A 271 8.19 11.36 0.25
C GLN A 271 7.91 12.83 0.56
N LEU A 272 6.67 13.20 0.88
CA LEU A 272 6.31 14.60 1.20
C LEU A 272 7.10 15.14 2.39
N SER A 273 7.34 14.33 3.40
CA SER A 273 8.12 14.74 4.56
C SER A 273 9.55 15.22 4.22
N PHE A 274 10.13 14.75 3.11
CA PHE A 274 11.44 15.22 2.63
C PHE A 274 11.40 16.61 1.99
N LEU A 275 10.22 17.13 1.66
CA LEU A 275 10.06 18.50 1.15
C LEU A 275 10.00 19.54 2.26
N ARG A 276 9.77 19.17 3.53
CA ARG A 276 9.65 20.09 4.68
C ARG A 276 10.98 20.62 5.21
N GLY A 277 12.10 20.17 4.67
CA GLY A 277 13.41 20.63 5.14
C GLY A 277 13.63 22.12 4.84
N SER A 278 14.27 22.85 5.76
CA SER A 278 14.58 24.28 5.63
C SER A 278 15.27 24.63 4.33
N ARG A 279 16.14 23.77 3.83
CA ARG A 279 16.80 23.95 2.53
C ARG A 279 15.81 23.99 1.37
N THR A 280 14.86 23.04 1.33
CA THR A 280 13.82 22.99 0.27
C THR A 280 12.93 24.22 0.34
N ARG A 281 12.54 24.64 1.54
CA ARG A 281 11.79 25.87 1.75
C ARG A 281 12.50 27.09 1.16
N HIS A 282 13.75 27.34 1.55
CA HIS A 282 14.53 28.47 1.02
C HIS A 282 14.71 28.39 -0.50
N GLU A 283 14.87 27.17 -1.06
CA GLU A 283 14.94 27.01 -2.52
C GLU A 283 13.62 27.38 -3.19
N LEU A 284 12.47 26.95 -2.65
CA LEU A 284 11.14 27.29 -3.19
C LEU A 284 10.82 28.78 -3.05
N GLU A 285 11.13 29.42 -1.89
CA GLU A 285 11.00 30.86 -1.68
C GLU A 285 11.79 31.65 -2.73
N ARG A 286 13.05 31.27 -3.00
CA ARG A 286 13.88 31.89 -4.02
C ARG A 286 13.30 31.69 -5.43
N LEU A 287 12.81 30.50 -5.75
CA LEU A 287 12.18 30.22 -7.04
C LEU A 287 10.90 31.04 -7.23
N ALA A 288 10.05 31.15 -6.21
CA ALA A 288 8.81 31.93 -6.24
C ALA A 288 9.06 33.42 -6.55
N GLN A 289 10.12 34.01 -5.97
CA GLN A 289 10.50 35.42 -6.23
C GLN A 289 10.81 35.70 -7.71
N HIS A 290 11.20 34.69 -8.47
CA HIS A 290 11.62 34.84 -9.87
C HIS A 290 10.75 34.04 -10.85
N ALA A 291 9.72 33.37 -10.37
CA ALA A 291 8.81 32.52 -11.15
C ALA A 291 7.89 33.37 -12.05
N GLU A 292 7.47 32.80 -13.17
CA GLU A 292 6.41 33.36 -14.02
C GLU A 292 5.03 33.23 -13.36
N SER A 293 4.88 32.25 -12.44
CA SER A 293 3.65 32.01 -11.65
C SER A 293 4.01 31.87 -10.16
N PRO A 294 4.31 32.99 -9.45
CA PRO A 294 4.70 32.94 -8.04
C PRO A 294 3.65 32.27 -7.14
N ALA A 295 2.37 32.61 -7.32
CA ALA A 295 1.26 32.07 -6.53
C ALA A 295 1.17 30.54 -6.57
N ALA A 296 1.51 29.91 -7.69
CA ALA A 296 1.53 28.45 -7.80
C ALA A 296 2.62 27.81 -6.93
N LEU A 297 3.80 28.42 -6.79
CA LEU A 297 4.85 27.95 -5.92
C LEU A 297 4.56 28.27 -4.43
N GLU A 298 3.89 29.38 -4.16
CA GLU A 298 3.39 29.72 -2.83
C GLU A 298 2.37 28.68 -2.37
N ALA A 299 1.44 28.26 -3.23
CA ALA A 299 0.50 27.17 -2.96
C ALA A 299 1.21 25.83 -2.74
N LEU A 300 2.28 25.52 -3.51
CA LEU A 300 3.10 24.34 -3.27
C LEU A 300 3.76 24.37 -1.90
N MET A 301 4.31 25.50 -1.49
CA MET A 301 4.91 25.68 -0.16
C MET A 301 3.86 25.50 0.94
N MET A 302 2.68 26.11 0.80
CA MET A 302 1.56 25.99 1.73
C MET A 302 1.14 24.53 1.92
N ILE A 303 0.93 23.77 0.84
CA ILE A 303 0.60 22.32 0.92
C ILE A 303 1.67 21.53 1.68
N ILE A 304 2.96 21.87 1.47
CA ILE A 304 4.07 21.20 2.14
C ILE A 304 4.13 21.58 3.62
N GLU A 305 4.02 22.88 3.94
CA GLU A 305 4.14 23.41 5.28
C GLU A 305 2.96 23.02 6.17
N ASP A 306 1.73 23.11 5.62
CA ASP A 306 0.50 22.76 6.33
C ASP A 306 0.18 21.26 6.31
N ASN A 307 1.13 20.44 5.85
CA ASN A 307 1.01 18.99 5.84
C ASN A 307 -0.22 18.45 5.10
N GLN A 308 -0.65 19.11 4.06
CA GLN A 308 -1.88 18.78 3.33
C GLN A 308 -1.79 17.52 2.47
N GLY A 309 -0.68 16.79 2.57
CA GLY A 309 -0.48 15.56 1.79
C GLY A 309 -1.56 14.51 2.00
N PHE A 310 -2.04 14.33 3.23
CA PHE A 310 -3.11 13.37 3.51
C PHE A 310 -4.40 13.72 2.75
N HIS A 311 -4.90 14.94 2.91
CA HIS A 311 -6.14 15.38 2.27
C HIS A 311 -6.04 15.40 0.75
N LEU A 312 -4.87 15.81 0.22
CA LEU A 312 -4.60 15.77 -1.22
C LEU A 312 -4.69 14.33 -1.76
N HIS A 313 -4.05 13.37 -1.09
CA HIS A 313 -4.08 11.98 -1.51
C HIS A 313 -5.46 11.32 -1.31
N GLU A 314 -6.24 11.71 -0.30
CA GLU A 314 -7.65 11.29 -0.18
C GLU A 314 -8.48 11.73 -1.39
N ALA A 315 -8.33 12.99 -1.83
CA ALA A 315 -9.03 13.49 -3.01
C ALA A 315 -8.62 12.74 -4.28
N VAL A 316 -7.33 12.42 -4.42
CA VAL A 316 -6.80 11.61 -5.53
C VAL A 316 -7.37 10.18 -5.51
N GLU A 317 -7.35 9.51 -4.37
CA GLU A 317 -7.89 8.15 -4.21
C GLU A 317 -9.40 8.12 -4.50
N ALA A 318 -10.15 9.10 -4.00
CA ALA A 318 -11.58 9.24 -4.28
C ALA A 318 -11.86 9.41 -5.78
N THR A 319 -11.06 10.23 -6.47
CA THR A 319 -11.17 10.44 -7.93
C THR A 319 -10.84 9.16 -8.70
N LYS A 320 -9.78 8.43 -8.33
CA LYS A 320 -9.43 7.12 -8.93
C LYS A 320 -10.57 6.10 -8.77
N ILE A 321 -11.14 6.01 -7.58
CA ILE A 321 -12.28 5.12 -7.31
C ILE A 321 -13.49 5.51 -8.16
N ALA A 322 -13.80 6.80 -8.29
CA ALA A 322 -14.88 7.27 -9.11
C ALA A 322 -14.65 6.94 -10.61
N LEU A 323 -13.42 7.17 -11.11
CA LEU A 323 -13.03 6.82 -12.48
C LEU A 323 -13.08 5.31 -12.78
N SER A 324 -12.98 4.46 -11.76
CA SER A 324 -13.17 3.02 -11.95
C SER A 324 -14.64 2.65 -12.27
N ARG A 325 -15.59 3.49 -11.86
CA ARG A 325 -17.05 3.26 -12.02
C ARG A 325 -17.67 4.11 -13.12
N GLU A 326 -17.28 5.40 -13.18
CA GLU A 326 -17.88 6.41 -14.03
C GLU A 326 -16.93 6.82 -15.16
N PRO A 327 -17.44 7.22 -16.35
CA PRO A 327 -16.62 7.66 -17.48
C PRO A 327 -15.90 8.99 -17.22
N ARG A 328 -16.33 9.74 -16.21
CA ARG A 328 -15.70 10.98 -15.75
C ARG A 328 -15.87 11.12 -14.24
N ALA A 329 -14.95 11.84 -13.60
CA ALA A 329 -15.00 12.16 -12.18
C ALA A 329 -14.57 13.60 -11.93
N ALA A 330 -15.17 14.24 -10.92
CA ALA A 330 -14.66 15.49 -10.40
C ALA A 330 -13.45 15.21 -9.49
N PHE A 331 -12.40 16.00 -9.66
CA PHE A 331 -11.36 16.17 -8.69
C PHE A 331 -11.58 17.50 -7.99
N ASP A 332 -11.79 17.46 -6.68
CA ASP A 332 -12.04 18.65 -5.86
C ASP A 332 -11.08 18.63 -4.67
N TYR A 333 -10.25 19.65 -4.59
CA TYR A 333 -9.34 19.86 -3.47
C TYR A 333 -9.31 21.36 -3.11
N VAL A 334 -9.54 21.67 -1.84
CA VAL A 334 -9.55 23.03 -1.31
C VAL A 334 -8.74 23.07 -0.03
N HIS A 335 -7.81 23.99 0.07
CA HIS A 335 -7.08 24.32 1.30
C HIS A 335 -6.77 25.82 1.32
N GLU A 336 -7.28 26.54 2.32
CA GLU A 336 -7.22 28.00 2.41
C GLU A 336 -7.65 28.69 1.10
N ASP A 337 -6.80 29.50 0.51
CA ASP A 337 -7.05 30.22 -0.76
C ASP A 337 -6.64 29.41 -2.00
N PHE A 338 -6.12 28.18 -1.82
CA PHE A 338 -5.75 27.31 -2.93
C PHE A 338 -6.84 26.27 -3.19
N GLU A 339 -7.32 26.27 -4.42
CA GLU A 339 -8.31 25.30 -4.88
C GLU A 339 -7.93 24.69 -6.23
N VAL A 340 -8.23 23.40 -6.38
CA VAL A 340 -8.15 22.71 -7.67
C VAL A 340 -9.48 22.01 -7.91
N HIS A 341 -10.18 22.46 -8.93
CA HIS A 341 -11.42 21.85 -9.41
C HIS A 341 -11.20 21.41 -10.85
N ALA A 342 -11.26 20.11 -11.11
CA ALA A 342 -11.07 19.56 -12.44
C ALA A 342 -12.08 18.45 -12.73
N GLN A 343 -12.51 18.38 -13.99
CA GLN A 343 -13.22 17.20 -14.51
C GLN A 343 -12.19 16.32 -15.20
N VAL A 344 -12.05 15.09 -14.73
CA VAL A 344 -11.13 14.11 -15.30
C VAL A 344 -11.94 13.10 -16.10
N GLU A 345 -11.64 12.98 -17.37
CA GLU A 345 -12.20 11.92 -18.21
C GLU A 345 -11.42 10.62 -17.98
N ARG A 346 -12.14 9.48 -17.89
CA ARG A 346 -11.48 8.17 -17.75
C ARG A 346 -10.50 7.89 -18.89
N ALA A 347 -10.82 8.33 -20.11
CA ALA A 347 -9.96 8.13 -21.27
C ALA A 347 -8.60 8.82 -21.11
N ASP A 348 -8.59 10.03 -20.52
CA ASP A 348 -7.35 10.75 -20.25
C ASP A 348 -6.54 10.04 -19.15
N PHE A 349 -7.22 9.65 -18.07
CA PHE A 349 -6.59 8.89 -16.98
C PHE A 349 -5.98 7.57 -17.49
N GLU A 350 -6.70 6.81 -18.30
CA GLU A 350 -6.21 5.58 -18.91
C GLU A 350 -5.02 5.82 -19.85
N ALA A 351 -5.00 6.95 -20.55
CA ALA A 351 -3.84 7.34 -21.36
C ALA A 351 -2.61 7.68 -20.49
N TRP A 352 -2.82 8.32 -19.34
CA TRP A 352 -1.73 8.68 -18.41
C TRP A 352 -1.08 7.47 -17.75
N ILE A 353 -1.84 6.39 -17.51
CA ILE A 353 -1.36 5.17 -16.85
C ILE A 353 -1.05 4.03 -17.83
N ALA A 354 -0.98 4.33 -19.14
CA ALA A 354 -0.82 3.28 -20.16
C ALA A 354 0.49 2.49 -20.01
N ASP A 355 1.58 3.15 -19.63
CA ASP A 355 2.88 2.50 -19.42
C ASP A 355 2.85 1.57 -18.21
N GLU A 356 2.21 1.99 -17.10
CA GLU A 356 2.02 1.19 -15.91
C GLU A 356 1.18 -0.07 -16.20
N VAL A 357 0.09 0.09 -16.94
CA VAL A 357 -0.77 -1.04 -17.36
C VAL A 357 0.00 -2.00 -18.25
N ALA A 358 0.80 -1.48 -19.18
CA ALA A 358 1.64 -2.31 -20.04
C ALA A 358 2.71 -3.09 -19.27
N GLU A 359 3.31 -2.48 -18.23
CA GLU A 359 4.30 -3.15 -17.37
C GLU A 359 3.66 -4.28 -16.55
N ILE A 360 2.45 -4.07 -16.01
CA ILE A 360 1.65 -5.10 -15.33
C ILE A 360 1.35 -6.25 -16.30
N ALA A 361 0.88 -5.93 -17.51
CA ALA A 361 0.55 -6.91 -18.54
C ALA A 361 1.77 -7.73 -18.98
N ALA A 362 2.92 -7.07 -19.17
CA ALA A 362 4.17 -7.74 -19.50
C ALA A 362 4.64 -8.70 -18.39
N CYS A 363 4.51 -8.31 -17.11
CA CYS A 363 4.82 -9.18 -15.98
C CYS A 363 3.91 -10.41 -15.93
N LEU A 364 2.62 -10.24 -16.21
CA LEU A 364 1.64 -11.34 -16.33
C LEU A 364 2.07 -12.34 -17.42
N ASP A 365 2.36 -11.84 -18.63
CA ASP A 365 2.78 -12.68 -19.77
C ASP A 365 4.08 -13.43 -19.47
N GLN A 366 5.08 -12.76 -18.88
CA GLN A 366 6.33 -13.38 -18.43
C GLN A 366 6.10 -14.46 -17.36
N THR A 367 5.16 -14.22 -16.44
CA THR A 367 4.82 -15.18 -15.39
C THR A 367 4.24 -16.47 -16.00
N LEU A 368 3.29 -16.36 -16.91
CA LEU A 368 2.73 -17.52 -17.62
C LEU A 368 3.80 -18.25 -18.46
N ALA A 369 4.62 -17.51 -19.19
CA ALA A 369 5.67 -18.08 -20.03
C ALA A 369 6.71 -18.88 -19.22
N ARG A 370 7.09 -18.43 -18.01
CA ARG A 370 8.01 -19.16 -17.13
C ARG A 370 7.45 -20.51 -16.67
N ALA A 371 6.14 -20.65 -16.59
CA ALA A 371 5.49 -21.92 -16.27
C ALA A 371 5.17 -22.76 -17.53
N GLY A 372 5.45 -22.24 -18.73
CA GLY A 372 5.07 -22.91 -20.01
C GLY A 372 3.54 -22.99 -20.17
N LEU A 373 2.80 -22.04 -19.59
CA LEU A 373 1.34 -22.03 -19.59
C LEU A 373 0.80 -21.04 -20.62
N GLU A 374 -0.22 -21.46 -21.35
CA GLU A 374 -1.03 -20.57 -22.15
C GLU A 374 -2.22 -20.06 -21.32
N PRO A 375 -2.74 -18.84 -21.57
CA PRO A 375 -3.90 -18.31 -20.85
C PRO A 375 -5.13 -19.24 -20.85
N ALA A 376 -5.30 -20.04 -21.91
CA ALA A 376 -6.39 -21.00 -22.03
C ALA A 376 -6.34 -22.11 -20.97
N ALA A 377 -5.15 -22.45 -20.46
CA ALA A 377 -4.96 -23.47 -19.42
C ALA A 377 -5.43 -23.04 -18.04
N ILE A 378 -5.57 -21.73 -17.79
CA ILE A 378 -6.09 -21.20 -16.53
C ILE A 378 -7.60 -21.37 -16.50
N ASP A 379 -8.12 -22.02 -15.47
CA ASP A 379 -9.55 -22.22 -15.26
C ASP A 379 -10.24 -20.97 -14.73
N ARG A 380 -9.57 -20.26 -13.79
CA ARG A 380 -10.10 -19.07 -13.13
C ARG A 380 -9.01 -18.07 -12.79
N VAL A 381 -9.36 -16.79 -12.84
CA VAL A 381 -8.50 -15.67 -12.45
C VAL A 381 -9.19 -14.93 -11.30
N PHE A 382 -8.54 -14.89 -10.16
CA PHE A 382 -8.97 -14.09 -9.01
C PHE A 382 -8.15 -12.82 -8.97
N MET A 383 -8.83 -11.69 -9.02
CA MET A 383 -8.22 -10.36 -8.97
C MET A 383 -8.55 -9.76 -7.60
N THR A 384 -7.54 -9.38 -6.82
CA THR A 384 -7.68 -8.75 -5.49
C THR A 384 -7.00 -7.39 -5.45
N GLY A 385 -7.42 -6.53 -4.52
CA GLY A 385 -6.91 -5.17 -4.38
C GLY A 385 -7.63 -4.12 -5.23
N GLY A 386 -7.53 -2.85 -4.82
CA GLY A 386 -8.30 -1.75 -5.40
C GLY A 386 -8.03 -1.48 -6.89
N THR A 387 -6.81 -1.73 -7.35
CA THR A 387 -6.42 -1.53 -8.76
C THR A 387 -7.11 -2.53 -9.71
N ALA A 388 -7.59 -3.69 -9.20
CA ALA A 388 -8.38 -4.65 -9.96
C ALA A 388 -9.66 -4.06 -10.57
N PHE A 389 -10.17 -2.97 -9.98
CA PHE A 389 -11.37 -2.28 -10.49
C PHE A 389 -11.09 -1.27 -11.60
N VAL A 390 -9.82 -0.93 -11.85
CA VAL A 390 -9.46 0.01 -12.92
C VAL A 390 -9.72 -0.63 -14.28
N PRO A 391 -10.62 -0.04 -15.15
CA PRO A 391 -11.05 -0.71 -16.37
C PRO A 391 -9.90 -1.02 -17.35
N ALA A 392 -8.89 -0.16 -17.43
CA ALA A 392 -7.71 -0.41 -18.26
C ALA A 392 -6.96 -1.68 -17.83
N VAL A 393 -6.75 -1.87 -16.53
CA VAL A 393 -6.12 -3.09 -15.98
C VAL A 393 -7.00 -4.30 -16.26
N ARG A 394 -8.29 -4.21 -15.95
CA ARG A 394 -9.24 -5.32 -16.14
C ARG A 394 -9.30 -5.80 -17.60
N ARG A 395 -9.28 -4.89 -18.56
CA ARG A 395 -9.27 -5.22 -19.99
C ARG A 395 -8.08 -6.09 -20.42
N GLU A 396 -6.90 -5.89 -19.81
CA GLU A 396 -5.73 -6.73 -20.08
C GLU A 396 -5.95 -8.19 -19.69
N PHE A 397 -6.66 -8.43 -18.59
CA PHE A 397 -7.02 -9.78 -18.16
C PHE A 397 -8.18 -10.35 -18.98
N GLU A 398 -9.19 -9.56 -19.31
CA GLU A 398 -10.31 -9.97 -20.16
C GLU A 398 -9.85 -10.38 -21.55
N ALA A 399 -8.89 -9.67 -22.12
CA ALA A 399 -8.32 -9.97 -23.43
C ALA A 399 -7.58 -11.31 -23.46
N ARG A 400 -6.91 -11.71 -22.37
CA ARG A 400 -6.12 -12.94 -22.28
C ARG A 400 -6.94 -14.15 -21.85
N PHE A 401 -7.81 -13.99 -20.88
CA PHE A 401 -8.51 -15.10 -20.23
C PHE A 401 -9.99 -15.20 -20.61
N GLY A 402 -10.56 -14.12 -21.12
CA GLY A 402 -12.00 -13.98 -21.32
C GLY A 402 -12.72 -13.55 -20.02
N SER A 403 -13.75 -12.74 -20.13
CA SER A 403 -14.50 -12.19 -18.98
C SER A 403 -15.13 -13.27 -18.08
N GLY A 404 -15.50 -14.43 -18.65
CA GLY A 404 -16.13 -15.53 -17.90
C GLY A 404 -15.21 -16.26 -16.92
N LYS A 405 -13.89 -16.10 -17.03
CA LYS A 405 -12.92 -16.69 -16.07
C LYS A 405 -12.53 -15.71 -14.95
N LEU A 406 -12.84 -14.42 -15.08
CA LEU A 406 -12.49 -13.43 -14.08
C LEU A 406 -13.48 -13.46 -12.92
N SER A 407 -12.96 -13.63 -11.73
CA SER A 407 -13.71 -13.50 -10.47
C SER A 407 -13.14 -12.33 -9.70
N SER A 408 -14.01 -11.47 -9.22
CA SER A 408 -13.71 -10.39 -8.28
C SER A 408 -14.66 -10.52 -7.10
N GLY A 409 -14.19 -10.30 -5.90
CA GLY A 409 -14.97 -10.37 -4.66
C GLY A 409 -14.03 -10.35 -3.47
N ASP A 410 -14.41 -9.63 -2.43
CA ASP A 410 -13.66 -9.48 -1.17
C ASP A 410 -12.20 -9.00 -1.35
N GLU A 411 -11.98 -8.12 -2.33
CA GLU A 411 -10.66 -7.70 -2.81
C GLU A 411 -9.76 -7.11 -1.72
N LEU A 412 -10.34 -6.53 -0.66
CA LEU A 412 -9.60 -5.89 0.42
C LEU A 412 -9.37 -6.80 1.63
N SER A 413 -10.02 -7.97 1.70
CA SER A 413 -10.00 -8.83 2.88
C SER A 413 -9.58 -10.27 2.62
N SER A 414 -9.52 -10.67 1.35
CA SER A 414 -9.22 -12.06 0.94
C SER A 414 -7.86 -12.56 1.45
N ILE A 415 -6.83 -11.69 1.43
CA ILE A 415 -5.49 -12.02 1.91
C ILE A 415 -5.52 -12.29 3.42
N ALA A 416 -6.05 -11.37 4.23
CA ALA A 416 -6.13 -11.55 5.67
C ALA A 416 -6.99 -12.77 6.05
N ALA A 417 -8.10 -13.00 5.33
CA ALA A 417 -8.95 -14.17 5.50
C ALA A 417 -8.20 -15.48 5.21
N GLY A 418 -7.46 -15.52 4.11
CA GLY A 418 -6.65 -16.69 3.74
C GLY A 418 -5.51 -16.95 4.72
N LEU A 419 -4.82 -15.89 5.19
CA LEU A 419 -3.80 -15.99 6.24
C LEU A 419 -4.38 -16.53 7.55
N ALA A 420 -5.58 -16.08 7.95
CA ALA A 420 -6.27 -16.60 9.11
C ALA A 420 -6.67 -18.07 8.93
N GLY A 421 -7.13 -18.46 7.74
CA GLY A 421 -7.40 -19.85 7.39
C GLY A 421 -6.16 -20.74 7.49
N ARG A 422 -5.02 -20.24 7.01
CA ARG A 422 -3.71 -20.88 7.15
C ARG A 422 -3.29 -21.02 8.62
N ALA A 423 -3.48 -19.96 9.40
CA ALA A 423 -3.17 -19.94 10.82
C ALA A 423 -3.97 -20.97 11.62
N ARG A 424 -5.23 -21.21 11.24
CA ARG A 424 -6.08 -22.26 11.87
C ARG A 424 -5.49 -23.66 11.71
N SER A 425 -4.80 -23.95 10.61
CA SER A 425 -4.18 -25.26 10.40
C SER A 425 -3.06 -25.56 11.40
N TRP A 426 -2.49 -24.57 12.08
CA TRP A 426 -1.53 -24.76 13.16
C TRP A 426 -2.16 -25.32 14.43
N ASP A 427 -3.35 -24.81 14.77
CA ASP A 427 -4.05 -25.24 16.00
C ASP A 427 -4.56 -26.67 15.85
N ALA A 428 -4.94 -27.09 14.62
CA ALA A 428 -5.35 -28.47 14.35
C ALA A 428 -4.21 -29.50 14.38
N ALA A 429 -2.95 -29.06 14.21
CA ALA A 429 -1.77 -29.94 14.25
C ALA A 429 -1.14 -30.07 15.65
N ALA A 430 -1.57 -29.22 16.60
CA ALA A 430 -1.06 -29.19 17.98
C ALA A 430 -1.98 -29.95 18.98
N GLY A 431 -3.15 -30.44 18.57
CA GLY A 431 -4.08 -31.27 19.32
C GLY A 431 -4.18 -32.67 18.73
#